data_2f5cd0467c68bc6e84d41409cbe55398
#
_entry.id   2f5cd0467c68bc6e84d41409cbe55398
#
_cell.length_a   1.000
_cell.length_b   1.000
_cell.length_c   1.000
_cell.angle_alpha   90.00
_cell.angle_beta   90.00
_cell.angle_gamma   90.00
#
_symmetry.space_group_name_H-M   'P 1'
#
loop_
_entity.id
_entity.type
_entity.pdbx_description
1 polymer ?
#
loop_
_entity_poly.entity_id
_entity_poly.type
_entity_poly.pdbx_seq_one_letter_code
_entity_poly.pdbx_strand_id
1 'polypeptide(L)'
;MRFTTEDGVSLEGELRRPESNPRGSAVICHAHPRHGGSKDHPILWAIRNELAQRGFAVLAFNFRGTMRSGGTHGGGRSETKDVSAAVGRARLEADGPTVVVGWSFGANVALREALEDDRVAALALIGLPLEHTLDIPDVPSPAELRLFRPPVLLLAGEQDEYAPEPLVRELASAFRNPEVAIVAGTDHYLWRREREAAAIVGSFAEGSLGR
;
A
#
# COMPACT_ATOMS: atom_id res chain seq x y z
N MET A 1 -9.71 -4.70 15.47
CA MET A 1 -10.12 -6.07 15.11
C MET A 1 -8.93 -7.00 15.00
N ARG A 2 -9.15 -8.33 14.88
CA ARG A 2 -8.09 -9.30 14.55
C ARG A 2 -8.52 -10.17 13.37
N PHE A 3 -7.55 -10.62 12.59
CA PHE A 3 -7.73 -11.60 11.50
C PHE A 3 -6.44 -12.44 11.39
N THR A 4 -6.53 -13.57 10.70
CA THR A 4 -5.45 -14.58 10.73
C THR A 4 -4.93 -14.84 9.32
N THR A 5 -3.62 -14.95 9.18
CA THR A 5 -2.93 -15.32 7.94
C THR A 5 -3.05 -16.84 7.68
N GLU A 6 -2.75 -17.28 6.47
CA GLU A 6 -2.74 -18.72 6.11
C GLU A 6 -1.78 -19.56 6.96
N ASP A 7 -0.66 -18.95 7.42
CA ASP A 7 0.33 -19.59 8.30
C ASP A 7 0.03 -19.38 9.79
N GLY A 8 -1.19 -18.96 10.14
CA GLY A 8 -1.69 -18.95 11.52
C GLY A 8 -1.31 -17.71 12.34
N VAL A 9 -0.71 -16.67 11.74
CA VAL A 9 -0.35 -15.45 12.44
C VAL A 9 -1.57 -14.57 12.66
N SER A 10 -1.85 -14.18 13.91
CA SER A 10 -2.93 -13.25 14.25
C SER A 10 -2.49 -11.82 14.07
N LEU A 11 -3.11 -11.06 13.17
CA LEU A 11 -2.80 -9.67 12.87
C LEU A 11 -3.78 -8.71 13.53
N GLU A 12 -3.25 -7.58 14.00
CA GLU A 12 -4.03 -6.44 14.46
C GLU A 12 -4.40 -5.55 13.30
N GLY A 13 -5.68 -5.21 13.16
CA GLY A 13 -6.16 -4.28 12.15
C GLY A 13 -7.24 -3.34 12.68
N GLU A 14 -7.47 -2.27 11.95
CA GLU A 14 -8.54 -1.32 12.16
C GLU A 14 -9.30 -1.11 10.85
N LEU A 15 -10.60 -1.35 10.90
CA LEU A 15 -11.50 -1.18 9.77
C LEU A 15 -12.25 0.15 9.91
N ARG A 16 -12.15 0.98 8.88
CA ARG A 16 -12.96 2.18 8.75
C ARG A 16 -13.92 2.03 7.58
N ARG A 17 -15.21 2.16 7.85
CA ARG A 17 -16.26 2.13 6.83
C ARG A 17 -16.60 3.55 6.38
N PRO A 18 -17.03 3.74 5.13
CA PRO A 18 -17.65 4.99 4.68
C PRO A 18 -19.01 5.19 5.38
N GLU A 19 -19.59 6.38 5.27
CA GLU A 19 -20.93 6.68 5.80
C GLU A 19 -22.03 5.98 4.98
N SER A 20 -21.80 5.74 3.70
CA SER A 20 -22.69 5.00 2.80
C SER A 20 -22.25 3.53 2.67
N ASN A 21 -23.03 2.74 1.92
CA ASN A 21 -22.59 1.39 1.57
C ASN A 21 -21.27 1.43 0.81
N PRO A 22 -20.29 0.59 1.17
CA PRO A 22 -18.98 0.60 0.53
C PRO A 22 -19.10 0.23 -0.97
N ARG A 23 -18.43 1.01 -1.82
CA ARG A 23 -18.33 0.80 -3.27
C ARG A 23 -17.14 -0.08 -3.65
N GLY A 24 -16.20 -0.25 -2.72
CA GLY A 24 -15.00 -1.06 -2.84
C GLY A 24 -14.31 -1.17 -1.49
N SER A 25 -13.23 -1.92 -1.47
CA SER A 25 -12.38 -2.05 -0.28
C SER A 25 -10.96 -1.55 -0.52
N ALA A 26 -10.27 -1.17 0.55
CA ALA A 26 -8.87 -0.79 0.48
C ALA A 26 -8.08 -1.41 1.64
N VAL A 27 -6.83 -1.79 1.36
CA VAL A 27 -5.87 -2.28 2.35
C VAL A 27 -4.71 -1.32 2.43
N ILE A 28 -4.28 -0.96 3.64
CA ILE A 28 -3.15 -0.06 3.88
C ILE A 28 -2.02 -0.80 4.58
N CYS A 29 -0.84 -0.81 3.94
CA CYS A 29 0.40 -1.45 4.36
C CYS A 29 1.40 -0.39 4.82
N HIS A 30 1.87 -0.48 6.08
CA HIS A 30 2.73 0.53 6.69
C HIS A 30 4.22 0.37 6.36
N ALA A 31 5.02 1.41 6.63
CA ALA A 31 6.47 1.42 6.48
C ALA A 31 7.17 0.40 7.40
N HIS A 32 8.50 0.35 7.30
CA HIS A 32 9.33 -0.69 7.93
C HIS A 32 9.13 -0.80 9.46
N PRO A 33 8.74 -1.99 9.96
CA PRO A 33 8.43 -2.20 11.39
C PRO A 33 9.56 -1.80 12.33
N ARG A 34 10.80 -2.17 11.98
CA ARG A 34 11.98 -1.88 12.81
C ARG A 34 12.41 -0.41 12.80
N HIS A 35 11.81 0.41 11.92
CA HIS A 35 12.03 1.85 11.82
C HIS A 35 10.82 2.65 12.31
N GLY A 36 10.01 2.06 13.18
CA GLY A 36 8.85 2.71 13.79
C GLY A 36 7.58 2.70 12.93
N GLY A 37 7.57 1.95 11.83
CA GLY A 37 6.39 1.80 10.99
C GLY A 37 5.24 1.11 11.72
N SER A 38 4.05 1.68 11.60
CA SER A 38 2.80 1.10 12.09
C SER A 38 1.62 1.67 11.29
N LYS A 39 0.45 1.03 11.39
CA LYS A 39 -0.79 1.49 10.78
C LYS A 39 -1.25 2.90 11.22
N ASP A 40 -0.71 3.41 12.32
CA ASP A 40 -1.14 4.66 12.97
C ASP A 40 -0.31 5.89 12.53
N HIS A 41 0.60 5.74 11.56
CA HIS A 41 1.38 6.87 11.05
C HIS A 41 0.48 7.95 10.41
N PRO A 42 0.77 9.27 10.59
CA PRO A 42 -0.07 10.38 10.12
C PRO A 42 -0.46 10.30 8.63
N ILE A 43 0.49 9.96 7.73
CA ILE A 43 0.21 9.83 6.31
C ILE A 43 -0.83 8.73 6.03
N LEU A 44 -0.70 7.56 6.70
CA LEU A 44 -1.63 6.44 6.53
C LEU A 44 -3.01 6.76 7.12
N TRP A 45 -3.05 7.51 8.21
CA TRP A 45 -4.29 8.00 8.78
C TRP A 45 -5.02 8.96 7.83
N ALA A 46 -4.29 9.89 7.17
CA ALA A 46 -4.85 10.79 6.16
C ALA A 46 -5.41 10.01 4.97
N ILE A 47 -4.64 9.05 4.43
CA ILE A 47 -5.06 8.19 3.31
C ILE A 47 -6.31 7.37 3.68
N ARG A 48 -6.33 6.77 4.87
CA ARG A 48 -7.47 5.99 5.36
C ARG A 48 -8.75 6.83 5.40
N ASN A 49 -8.65 8.06 5.88
CA ASN A 49 -9.80 8.96 5.96
C ASN A 49 -10.30 9.38 4.57
N GLU A 50 -9.38 9.73 3.68
CA GLU A 50 -9.69 10.14 2.31
C GLU A 50 -10.39 9.00 1.54
N LEU A 51 -9.83 7.77 1.61
CA LEU A 51 -10.44 6.61 0.96
C LEU A 51 -11.82 6.29 1.52
N ALA A 52 -12.00 6.40 2.84
CA ALA A 52 -13.33 6.19 3.45
C ALA A 52 -14.34 7.26 2.99
N GLN A 53 -13.94 8.52 2.87
CA GLN A 53 -14.79 9.59 2.32
C GLN A 53 -15.18 9.34 0.85
N ARG A 54 -14.33 8.66 0.09
CA ARG A 54 -14.58 8.27 -1.31
C ARG A 54 -15.33 6.95 -1.47
N GLY A 55 -15.84 6.38 -0.38
CA GLY A 55 -16.71 5.21 -0.41
C GLY A 55 -16.00 3.87 -0.32
N PHE A 56 -14.74 3.81 0.11
CA PHE A 56 -14.04 2.54 0.37
C PHE A 56 -14.18 2.10 1.83
N ALA A 57 -14.38 0.79 2.04
CA ALA A 57 -14.14 0.16 3.34
C ALA A 57 -12.63 -0.06 3.49
N VAL A 58 -11.99 0.61 4.44
CA VAL A 58 -10.52 0.67 4.53
C VAL A 58 -10.03 -0.14 5.71
N LEU A 59 -9.21 -1.17 5.45
CA LEU A 59 -8.50 -1.96 6.45
C LEU A 59 -7.03 -1.49 6.54
N ALA A 60 -6.67 -0.82 7.63
CA ALA A 60 -5.29 -0.59 8.00
C ALA A 60 -4.86 -1.64 9.04
N PHE A 61 -3.70 -2.25 8.88
CA PHE A 61 -3.24 -3.31 9.77
C PHE A 61 -1.76 -3.16 10.13
N ASN A 62 -1.34 -3.82 11.20
CA ASN A 62 0.06 -3.95 11.56
C ASN A 62 0.60 -5.28 11.06
N PHE A 63 1.72 -5.23 10.32
CA PHE A 63 2.45 -6.41 9.88
C PHE A 63 2.84 -7.31 11.06
N ARG A 64 3.11 -8.59 10.78
CA ARG A 64 3.62 -9.55 11.78
C ARG A 64 4.80 -8.97 12.58
N GLY A 65 4.82 -9.25 13.87
CA GLY A 65 5.85 -8.73 14.78
C GLY A 65 5.74 -7.24 15.12
N THR A 66 4.65 -6.55 14.70
CA THR A 66 4.43 -5.12 14.95
C THR A 66 3.29 -4.91 15.92
N MET A 67 3.49 -4.07 16.93
CA MET A 67 2.49 -3.72 17.95
C MET A 67 1.81 -4.96 18.54
N ARG A 68 0.50 -5.15 18.31
CA ARG A 68 -0.27 -6.29 18.82
C ARG A 68 -0.41 -7.43 17.82
N SER A 69 0.19 -7.34 16.64
CA SER A 69 0.27 -8.45 15.71
C SER A 69 1.20 -9.53 16.22
N GLY A 70 0.82 -10.78 16.04
CA GLY A 70 1.65 -11.93 16.37
C GLY A 70 2.78 -12.15 15.35
N GLY A 71 3.52 -13.24 15.52
CA GLY A 71 4.62 -13.61 14.64
C GLY A 71 5.87 -12.74 14.83
N THR A 72 6.76 -12.79 13.84
CA THR A 72 8.03 -12.05 13.80
C THR A 72 8.24 -11.45 12.42
N HIS A 73 8.94 -10.32 12.37
CA HIS A 73 9.32 -9.68 11.10
C HIS A 73 10.17 -10.61 10.23
N GLY A 74 9.77 -10.80 8.98
CA GLY A 74 10.36 -11.73 8.01
C GLY A 74 11.11 -11.06 6.87
N GLY A 75 11.48 -9.77 7.00
CA GLY A 75 12.24 -9.03 6.00
C GLY A 75 11.49 -8.83 4.67
N GLY A 76 10.19 -8.65 4.71
CA GLY A 76 9.36 -8.40 3.53
C GLY A 76 8.96 -9.66 2.74
N ARG A 77 9.44 -10.85 3.13
CA ARG A 77 9.09 -12.11 2.45
C ARG A 77 7.83 -12.75 3.02
N SER A 78 7.80 -12.93 4.34
CA SER A 78 6.65 -13.53 5.01
C SER A 78 5.46 -12.56 5.13
N GLU A 79 5.71 -11.27 5.04
CA GLU A 79 4.71 -10.20 5.12
C GLU A 79 3.77 -10.17 3.91
N THR A 80 4.11 -10.81 2.78
CA THR A 80 3.17 -10.98 1.65
C THR A 80 1.92 -11.74 2.12
N LYS A 81 2.07 -12.77 2.98
CA LYS A 81 0.94 -13.49 3.57
C LYS A 81 0.04 -12.60 4.43
N ASP A 82 0.61 -11.57 5.06
CA ASP A 82 -0.16 -10.60 5.84
C ASP A 82 -1.02 -9.72 4.92
N VAL A 83 -0.46 -9.29 3.77
CA VAL A 83 -1.19 -8.53 2.76
C VAL A 83 -2.31 -9.39 2.16
N SER A 84 -2.01 -10.64 1.78
CA SER A 84 -3.00 -11.59 1.26
C SER A 84 -4.19 -11.78 2.21
N ALA A 85 -3.90 -11.98 3.50
CA ALA A 85 -4.93 -12.11 4.53
C ALA A 85 -5.74 -10.81 4.71
N ALA A 86 -5.06 -9.65 4.65
CA ALA A 86 -5.71 -8.35 4.74
C ALA A 86 -6.63 -8.08 3.53
N VAL A 87 -6.19 -8.41 2.32
CA VAL A 87 -7.02 -8.36 1.09
C VAL A 87 -8.25 -9.25 1.25
N GLY A 88 -8.07 -10.51 1.64
CA GLY A 88 -9.18 -11.44 1.88
C GLY A 88 -10.17 -10.90 2.92
N ARG A 89 -9.66 -10.29 4.00
CA ARG A 89 -10.51 -9.71 5.06
C ARG A 89 -11.24 -8.45 4.60
N ALA A 90 -10.56 -7.55 3.86
CA ALA A 90 -11.16 -6.30 3.39
C ALA A 90 -12.29 -6.55 2.38
N ARG A 91 -12.16 -7.53 1.51
CA ARG A 91 -13.17 -7.93 0.53
C ARG A 91 -14.51 -8.38 1.12
N LEU A 92 -14.52 -8.80 2.38
CA LEU A 92 -15.78 -9.12 3.07
C LEU A 92 -16.64 -7.88 3.39
N GLU A 93 -16.11 -6.69 3.18
CA GLU A 93 -16.76 -5.42 3.49
C GLU A 93 -17.45 -4.77 2.29
N ALA A 94 -17.11 -5.19 1.05
CA ALA A 94 -17.66 -4.63 -0.19
C ALA A 94 -17.54 -5.62 -1.35
N ASP A 95 -18.52 -5.65 -2.23
CA ASP A 95 -18.49 -6.46 -3.46
C ASP A 95 -17.66 -5.82 -4.60
N GLY A 96 -17.24 -4.57 -4.43
CA GLY A 96 -16.47 -3.82 -5.44
C GLY A 96 -14.98 -4.12 -5.44
N PRO A 97 -14.18 -3.36 -6.24
CA PRO A 97 -12.75 -3.58 -6.37
C PRO A 97 -11.99 -3.38 -5.06
N THR A 98 -10.85 -4.08 -4.94
CA THR A 98 -9.93 -3.93 -3.81
C THR A 98 -8.67 -3.19 -4.25
N VAL A 99 -8.41 -2.07 -3.60
CA VAL A 99 -7.19 -1.27 -3.80
C VAL A 99 -6.20 -1.59 -2.68
N VAL A 100 -4.93 -1.83 -3.03
CA VAL A 100 -3.87 -1.96 -2.04
C VAL A 100 -2.99 -0.72 -2.07
N VAL A 101 -2.75 -0.14 -0.91
CA VAL A 101 -1.90 1.04 -0.71
C VAL A 101 -0.74 0.64 0.18
N GLY A 102 0.48 0.78 -0.30
CA GLY A 102 1.69 0.53 0.48
C GLY A 102 2.55 1.77 0.61
N TRP A 103 3.16 1.98 1.78
CA TRP A 103 4.14 3.01 2.01
C TRP A 103 5.50 2.41 2.37
N SER A 104 6.57 2.83 1.64
CA SER A 104 7.94 2.40 1.90
C SER A 104 8.09 0.86 1.88
N PHE A 105 8.51 0.24 2.96
CA PHE A 105 8.49 -1.22 3.13
C PHE A 105 7.15 -1.83 2.73
N GLY A 106 6.04 -1.24 3.17
CA GLY A 106 4.71 -1.69 2.82
C GLY A 106 4.43 -1.61 1.31
N ALA A 107 5.05 -0.68 0.60
CA ALA A 107 4.96 -0.60 -0.87
C ALA A 107 5.69 -1.78 -1.53
N ASN A 108 6.87 -2.16 -1.04
CA ASN A 108 7.61 -3.33 -1.54
C ASN A 108 6.82 -4.63 -1.32
N VAL A 109 6.29 -4.83 -0.12
CA VAL A 109 5.51 -6.04 0.20
C VAL A 109 4.20 -6.09 -0.58
N ALA A 110 3.50 -4.96 -0.68
CA ALA A 110 2.25 -4.84 -1.44
C ALA A 110 2.45 -5.13 -2.94
N LEU A 111 3.53 -4.63 -3.53
CA LEU A 111 3.87 -4.90 -4.93
C LEU A 111 4.10 -6.39 -5.17
N ARG A 112 4.87 -7.04 -4.31
CA ARG A 112 5.18 -8.48 -4.44
C ARG A 112 3.93 -9.35 -4.31
N GLU A 113 3.07 -9.05 -3.33
CA GLU A 113 1.81 -9.79 -3.18
C GLU A 113 0.86 -9.53 -4.34
N ALA A 114 0.73 -8.28 -4.80
CA ALA A 114 -0.19 -7.94 -5.88
C ALA A 114 0.14 -8.60 -7.23
N LEU A 115 1.40 -8.98 -7.46
CA LEU A 115 1.80 -9.75 -8.64
C LEU A 115 1.26 -11.17 -8.65
N GLU A 116 1.01 -11.73 -7.47
CA GLU A 116 0.54 -13.11 -7.28
C GLU A 116 -0.96 -13.17 -6.91
N ASP A 117 -1.59 -12.01 -6.61
CA ASP A 117 -2.97 -11.92 -6.11
C ASP A 117 -3.89 -11.19 -7.11
N ASP A 118 -4.68 -11.94 -7.85
CA ASP A 118 -5.65 -11.44 -8.83
C ASP A 118 -6.84 -10.68 -8.20
N ARG A 119 -6.97 -10.71 -6.88
CA ARG A 119 -7.98 -9.95 -6.14
C ARG A 119 -7.65 -8.47 -6.03
N VAL A 120 -6.41 -8.06 -6.34
CA VAL A 120 -5.95 -6.66 -6.30
C VAL A 120 -6.34 -5.96 -7.60
N ALA A 121 -7.27 -5.03 -7.52
CA ALA A 121 -7.79 -4.30 -8.68
C ALA A 121 -7.01 -3.02 -9.02
N ALA A 122 -6.28 -2.44 -8.06
CA ALA A 122 -5.39 -1.30 -8.24
C ALA A 122 -4.35 -1.24 -7.11
N LEU A 123 -3.18 -0.69 -7.41
CA LEU A 123 -2.04 -0.66 -6.48
C LEU A 123 -1.45 0.75 -6.38
N ALA A 124 -1.37 1.31 -5.18
CA ALA A 124 -0.71 2.58 -4.92
C ALA A 124 0.58 2.34 -4.10
N LEU A 125 1.71 2.70 -4.66
CA LEU A 125 3.06 2.55 -4.10
C LEU A 125 3.60 3.92 -3.72
N ILE A 126 3.71 4.20 -2.43
CA ILE A 126 4.15 5.47 -1.88
C ILE A 126 5.58 5.31 -1.38
N GLY A 127 6.52 6.11 -1.91
CA GLY A 127 7.92 6.05 -1.50
C GLY A 127 8.48 4.63 -1.57
N LEU A 128 8.22 3.89 -2.66
CA LEU A 128 8.76 2.54 -2.85
C LEU A 128 10.29 2.62 -2.85
N PRO A 129 11.01 1.96 -1.91
CA PRO A 129 12.46 2.05 -1.85
C PRO A 129 13.12 1.44 -3.10
N LEU A 130 13.88 2.25 -3.84
CA LEU A 130 14.62 1.88 -5.04
C LEU A 130 16.13 2.02 -4.83
N GLU A 131 16.56 2.96 -3.97
CA GLU A 131 17.92 3.08 -3.46
C GLU A 131 17.90 2.90 -1.94
N HIS A 132 18.43 1.80 -1.43
CA HIS A 132 18.43 1.52 0.00
C HIS A 132 19.44 0.45 0.41
N THR A 133 19.79 0.45 1.69
CA THR A 133 20.54 -0.61 2.37
C THR A 133 19.66 -1.42 3.33
N LEU A 134 18.34 -1.32 3.17
CA LEU A 134 17.37 -2.02 4.01
C LEU A 134 17.39 -3.52 3.70
N ASP A 135 17.17 -4.34 4.73
CA ASP A 135 16.97 -5.79 4.58
C ASP A 135 15.53 -6.08 4.10
N ILE A 136 15.31 -5.79 2.82
CA ILE A 136 14.05 -6.05 2.11
C ILE A 136 14.37 -6.66 0.74
N PRO A 137 13.46 -7.43 0.14
CA PRO A 137 13.67 -7.99 -1.19
C PRO A 137 13.80 -6.89 -2.25
N ASP A 138 14.62 -7.14 -3.27
CA ASP A 138 14.70 -6.28 -4.44
C ASP A 138 13.33 -6.14 -5.13
N VAL A 139 13.14 -5.02 -5.83
CA VAL A 139 11.95 -4.82 -6.65
C VAL A 139 11.91 -5.90 -7.75
N PRO A 140 10.72 -6.47 -8.07
CA PRO A 140 10.57 -7.43 -9.15
C PRO A 140 11.11 -6.92 -10.48
N SER A 141 11.55 -7.83 -11.34
CA SER A 141 12.13 -7.49 -12.65
C SER A 141 11.12 -6.77 -13.56
N PRO A 142 11.58 -5.94 -14.51
CA PRO A 142 10.69 -5.30 -15.48
C PRO A 142 9.81 -6.28 -16.26
N ALA A 143 10.26 -7.52 -16.45
CA ALA A 143 9.46 -8.56 -17.11
C ALA A 143 8.28 -9.01 -16.26
N GLU A 144 8.48 -9.18 -14.96
CA GLU A 144 7.42 -9.51 -13.99
C GLU A 144 6.43 -8.34 -13.85
N LEU A 145 6.92 -7.11 -13.69
CA LEU A 145 6.08 -5.91 -13.58
C LEU A 145 5.19 -5.71 -14.81
N ARG A 146 5.66 -6.05 -16.00
CA ARG A 146 4.87 -5.97 -17.24
C ARG A 146 3.69 -6.93 -17.30
N LEU A 147 3.70 -7.98 -16.48
CA LEU A 147 2.59 -8.93 -16.36
C LEU A 147 1.43 -8.35 -15.52
N PHE A 148 1.72 -7.41 -14.62
CA PHE A 148 0.70 -6.77 -13.79
C PHE A 148 -0.20 -5.88 -14.65
N ARG A 149 -1.49 -6.19 -14.70
CA ARG A 149 -2.46 -5.51 -15.56
C ARG A 149 -3.22 -4.38 -14.89
N PRO A 150 -3.52 -4.46 -13.57
CA PRO A 150 -4.22 -3.37 -12.89
C PRO A 150 -3.45 -2.05 -12.95
N PRO A 151 -4.13 -0.90 -12.80
CA PRO A 151 -3.45 0.38 -12.70
C PRO A 151 -2.55 0.45 -11.47
N VAL A 152 -1.42 1.15 -11.62
CA VAL A 152 -0.43 1.38 -10.57
C VAL A 152 -0.16 2.86 -10.42
N LEU A 153 -0.29 3.39 -9.21
CA LEU A 153 0.21 4.72 -8.84
C LEU A 153 1.57 4.57 -8.17
N LEU A 154 2.58 5.28 -8.68
CA LEU A 154 3.86 5.50 -8.00
C LEU A 154 3.88 6.94 -7.49
N LEU A 155 3.91 7.12 -6.17
CA LEU A 155 3.93 8.42 -5.52
C LEU A 155 5.20 8.56 -4.69
N ALA A 156 5.94 9.66 -4.85
CA ALA A 156 7.13 9.97 -4.06
C ALA A 156 7.20 11.46 -3.73
N GLY A 157 7.95 11.82 -2.70
CA GLY A 157 8.36 13.20 -2.46
C GLY A 157 9.47 13.61 -3.44
N GLU A 158 9.51 14.89 -3.82
CA GLU A 158 10.57 15.44 -4.69
C GLU A 158 11.98 15.22 -4.10
N GLN A 159 12.09 15.18 -2.78
CA GLN A 159 13.34 15.02 -2.01
C GLN A 159 13.45 13.64 -1.36
N ASP A 160 12.72 12.64 -1.87
CA ASP A 160 12.74 11.27 -1.35
C ASP A 160 14.05 10.58 -1.76
N GLU A 161 14.94 10.36 -0.79
CA GLU A 161 16.26 9.71 -1.00
C GLU A 161 16.14 8.19 -1.24
N TYR A 162 15.05 7.54 -0.82
CA TYR A 162 14.80 6.12 -1.05
C TYR A 162 14.10 5.86 -2.38
N ALA A 163 13.32 6.83 -2.86
CA ALA A 163 12.55 6.75 -4.10
C ALA A 163 12.82 7.99 -4.98
N PRO A 164 14.06 8.19 -5.46
CA PRO A 164 14.40 9.33 -6.31
C PRO A 164 13.54 9.37 -7.58
N GLU A 165 13.03 10.56 -7.93
CA GLU A 165 12.12 10.74 -9.08
C GLU A 165 12.62 10.07 -10.38
N PRO A 166 13.88 10.14 -10.80
CA PRO A 166 14.34 9.48 -12.01
C PRO A 166 14.12 7.97 -11.98
N LEU A 167 14.41 7.32 -10.84
CA LEU A 167 14.21 5.88 -10.67
C LEU A 167 12.73 5.51 -10.58
N VAL A 168 11.90 6.35 -9.95
CA VAL A 168 10.44 6.16 -9.93
C VAL A 168 9.87 6.19 -11.35
N ARG A 169 10.31 7.12 -12.20
CA ARG A 169 9.88 7.22 -13.60
C ARG A 169 10.41 6.06 -14.45
N GLU A 170 11.64 5.62 -14.21
CA GLU A 170 12.19 4.43 -14.86
C GLU A 170 11.37 3.19 -14.51
N LEU A 171 11.12 2.95 -13.21
CA LEU A 171 10.28 1.84 -12.77
C LEU A 171 8.87 1.90 -13.36
N ALA A 172 8.26 3.09 -13.42
CA ALA A 172 6.95 3.28 -14.01
C ALA A 172 6.87 2.76 -15.44
N SER A 173 7.93 2.93 -16.22
CA SER A 173 8.00 2.45 -17.62
C SER A 173 7.88 0.94 -17.78
N ALA A 174 8.12 0.17 -16.70
CA ALA A 174 7.98 -1.28 -16.69
C ALA A 174 6.52 -1.74 -16.53
N PHE A 175 5.63 -0.92 -16.01
CA PHE A 175 4.21 -1.24 -15.87
C PHE A 175 3.41 -0.94 -17.15
N ARG A 176 2.24 -1.56 -17.28
CA ARG A 176 1.32 -1.32 -18.41
C ARG A 176 0.50 -0.05 -18.25
N ASN A 177 0.03 0.21 -17.04
CA ASN A 177 -0.90 1.30 -16.72
C ASN A 177 -0.38 2.11 -15.51
N PRO A 178 0.79 2.77 -15.62
CA PRO A 178 1.36 3.52 -14.52
C PRO A 178 0.80 4.95 -14.49
N GLU A 179 0.61 5.45 -13.27
CA GLU A 179 0.49 6.86 -12.95
C GLU A 179 1.66 7.26 -12.05
N VAL A 180 2.28 8.41 -12.28
CA VAL A 180 3.39 8.91 -11.47
C VAL A 180 3.01 10.26 -10.87
N ALA A 181 3.13 10.39 -9.56
CA ALA A 181 2.92 11.63 -8.84
C ALA A 181 4.15 11.96 -7.99
N ILE A 182 4.72 13.14 -8.19
CA ILE A 182 5.81 13.68 -7.39
C ILE A 182 5.29 14.86 -6.59
N VAL A 183 5.36 14.76 -5.27
CA VAL A 183 4.90 15.79 -4.35
C VAL A 183 6.04 16.77 -4.07
N ALA A 184 5.87 18.01 -4.50
CA ALA A 184 6.92 19.03 -4.41
C ALA A 184 7.27 19.40 -2.96
N GLY A 185 8.55 19.67 -2.71
CA GLY A 185 9.08 20.23 -1.47
C GLY A 185 8.92 19.33 -0.25
N THR A 186 8.91 18.01 -0.44
CA THR A 186 8.81 17.04 0.67
C THR A 186 9.70 15.82 0.43
N ASP A 187 9.99 15.12 1.52
CA ASP A 187 10.84 13.94 1.60
C ASP A 187 10.06 12.63 1.57
N HIS A 188 10.70 11.54 1.96
CA HIS A 188 10.14 10.20 2.09
C HIS A 188 8.91 10.11 3.02
N TYR A 189 8.85 10.97 4.03
CA TYR A 189 7.78 10.97 5.04
C TYR A 189 6.57 11.79 4.62
N LEU A 190 6.68 12.58 3.55
CA LEU A 190 5.61 13.46 3.05
C LEU A 190 5.11 14.46 4.12
N TRP A 191 6.02 14.92 4.98
CA TRP A 191 5.70 15.85 6.06
C TRP A 191 5.01 17.13 5.54
N ARG A 192 3.90 17.49 6.19
CA ARG A 192 3.03 18.63 5.84
C ARG A 192 2.36 18.51 4.46
N ARG A 193 2.47 17.35 3.80
CA ARG A 193 1.84 17.04 2.52
C ARG A 193 0.89 15.84 2.62
N GLU A 194 0.56 15.40 3.84
CA GLU A 194 -0.25 14.20 4.09
C GLU A 194 -1.61 14.28 3.39
N ARG A 195 -2.24 15.47 3.40
CA ARG A 195 -3.55 15.69 2.73
C ARG A 195 -3.43 15.66 1.21
N GLU A 196 -2.36 16.24 0.66
CA GLU A 196 -2.08 16.26 -0.78
C GLU A 196 -1.85 14.84 -1.28
N ALA A 197 -0.97 14.08 -0.61
CA ALA A 197 -0.72 12.67 -0.94
C ALA A 197 -1.98 11.82 -0.80
N ALA A 198 -2.77 12.04 0.26
CA ALA A 198 -4.04 11.34 0.45
C ALA A 198 -5.04 11.63 -0.68
N ALA A 199 -5.17 12.88 -1.12
CA ALA A 199 -6.05 13.26 -2.23
C ALA A 199 -5.63 12.61 -3.56
N ILE A 200 -4.32 12.52 -3.83
CA ILE A 200 -3.78 11.84 -5.01
C ILE A 200 -4.14 10.35 -4.98
N VAL A 201 -3.85 9.67 -3.85
CA VAL A 201 -4.19 8.24 -3.67
C VAL A 201 -5.69 8.02 -3.76
N GLY A 202 -6.49 8.90 -3.17
CA GLY A 202 -7.95 8.84 -3.22
C GLY A 202 -8.49 8.96 -4.64
N SER A 203 -8.00 9.90 -5.43
CA SER A 203 -8.41 10.10 -6.83
C SER A 203 -8.03 8.90 -7.70
N PHE A 204 -6.83 8.37 -7.54
CA PHE A 204 -6.38 7.16 -8.21
C PHE A 204 -7.28 5.96 -7.87
N ALA A 205 -7.54 5.73 -6.57
CA ALA A 205 -8.39 4.63 -6.13
C ALA A 205 -9.83 4.74 -6.65
N GLU A 206 -10.40 5.94 -6.67
CA GLU A 206 -11.74 6.20 -7.21
C GLU A 206 -11.83 5.87 -8.71
N GLY A 207 -10.78 6.12 -9.48
CA GLY A 207 -10.67 5.72 -10.89
C GLY A 207 -10.79 4.20 -11.11
N SER A 208 -10.54 3.37 -10.09
CA SER A 208 -10.72 1.91 -10.16
C SER A 208 -12.17 1.45 -9.98
N LEU A 209 -13.06 2.30 -9.43
CA LEU A 209 -14.46 1.96 -9.18
C LEU A 209 -15.33 1.94 -10.45
N GLY A 210 -14.85 2.51 -11.54
CA GLY A 210 -15.60 2.63 -12.82
C GLY A 210 -15.10 1.72 -13.95
N ARG A 211 -14.20 0.77 -13.63
CA ARG A 211 -13.61 -0.13 -14.63
C ARG A 211 -14.13 -1.55 -14.53
#